data_4cc26d792cb534aa3164cdb3f67219d3
#
_entry.id   4cc26d792cb534aa3164cdb3f67219d3
#
_cell.length_a   1.000
_cell.length_b   1.000
_cell.length_c   1.000
_cell.angle_alpha   90.00
_cell.angle_beta   90.00
_cell.angle_gamma   90.00
#
_symmetry.space_group_name_H-M   'P 1'
#
loop_
_entity.id
_entity.type
_entity.pdbx_description
1 polymer ?
#
loop_
_entity_poly.entity_id
_entity_poly.type
_entity_poly.pdbx_seq_one_letter_code
_entity_poly.pdbx_strand_id
1 'polypeptide(L)'
;MLTFARNKVVSVALKDPDTLSIHGVLDDDIYGLQVDLLIGLKDFEVLAVSGKWNRWTTPECPRAIPFLQEIKGDHIDETIGDRINKVLGRKGCRHFANILIECCNAATETAKVVLWEKAKVARPDLSLKTFLEEEARGESDSSRPAGSTGKEESDSPPPPPRVETVHRESDHSAASRPERGERPEGFVIDLHTHSFPASSCSSTSVDELIEEAKRIGLNAICLTDHNHVWTPGQVEALRQKHGFPLLRGNEITTNQGDMLVFGLEKDIKGIITLEDLRKEVLAAGAFMIAAHPFRGFLTFSTVQLGLTPETAAQRPLFRLVDGMEVLNGKVTEKENAFSSSVAETLRLPATGGSDAHQACEVGKYATRFFAEVHTEAELVRALKSGEYVPVAFRSETVGNTAKP
;
A
#
# COMPACT_ATOMS: atom_id res chain seq x y z
N MET A 1 -17.43 -21.81 6.48
CA MET A 1 -16.35 -22.29 5.60
C MET A 1 -15.09 -21.62 6.08
N LEU A 2 -14.03 -22.37 6.43
CA LEU A 2 -12.77 -21.75 6.83
C LEU A 2 -12.16 -21.10 5.59
N THR A 3 -12.07 -19.77 5.57
CA THR A 3 -11.30 -19.02 4.57
C THR A 3 -9.87 -18.91 5.07
N PHE A 4 -8.90 -19.23 4.23
CA PHE A 4 -7.49 -19.09 4.54
C PHE A 4 -6.93 -17.91 3.71
N ALA A 5 -6.35 -16.92 4.38
CA ALA A 5 -5.70 -15.80 3.74
C ALA A 5 -4.19 -15.83 4.01
N ARG A 6 -3.38 -15.58 2.99
CA ARG A 6 -1.92 -15.45 3.10
C ARG A 6 -1.44 -14.25 2.32
N ASN A 7 -0.75 -13.35 3.00
CA ASN A 7 -0.09 -12.20 2.42
C ASN A 7 1.42 -12.44 2.37
N LYS A 8 2.04 -12.03 1.27
CA LYS A 8 3.49 -11.94 1.13
C LYS A 8 3.81 -10.52 0.71
N VAL A 9 4.70 -9.86 1.43
CA VAL A 9 5.15 -8.51 1.13
C VAL A 9 6.66 -8.51 1.09
N VAL A 10 7.23 -7.95 0.03
CA VAL A 10 8.68 -7.77 -0.08
C VAL A 10 8.95 -6.31 -0.38
N SER A 11 9.84 -5.71 0.39
CA SER A 11 10.38 -4.38 0.14
C SER A 11 11.88 -4.46 -0.15
N VAL A 12 12.33 -3.70 -1.13
CA VAL A 12 13.74 -3.62 -1.52
C VAL A 12 14.17 -2.17 -1.50
N ALA A 13 15.33 -1.91 -0.88
CA ALA A 13 15.94 -0.59 -0.84
C ALA A 13 17.44 -0.69 -1.12
N LEU A 14 18.03 0.36 -1.68
CA LEU A 14 19.48 0.52 -1.69
C LEU A 14 19.94 0.87 -0.27
N LYS A 15 20.79 0.03 0.32
CA LYS A 15 21.49 0.33 1.57
C LYS A 15 22.68 1.25 1.34
N ASP A 16 23.39 1.00 0.29
CA ASP A 16 24.51 1.76 -0.24
C ASP A 16 24.58 1.54 -1.77
N PRO A 17 25.45 2.22 -2.53
CA PRO A 17 25.50 2.12 -4.00
C PRO A 17 25.63 0.70 -4.57
N ASP A 18 26.13 -0.24 -3.79
CA ASP A 18 26.47 -1.59 -4.25
C ASP A 18 25.75 -2.71 -3.47
N THR A 19 24.84 -2.35 -2.55
CA THR A 19 24.16 -3.33 -1.69
C THR A 19 22.65 -3.06 -1.64
N LEU A 20 21.85 -4.09 -1.94
CA LEU A 20 20.43 -4.10 -1.70
C LEU A 20 20.12 -4.60 -0.28
N SER A 21 19.20 -3.93 0.40
CA SER A 21 18.56 -4.40 1.62
C SER A 21 17.13 -4.82 1.30
N ILE A 22 16.84 -6.08 1.53
CA ILE A 22 15.54 -6.68 1.23
C ILE A 22 14.88 -7.10 2.54
N HIS A 23 13.62 -6.77 2.68
CA HIS A 23 12.79 -7.17 3.80
C HIS A 23 11.57 -7.90 3.26
N GLY A 24 11.36 -9.15 3.71
CA GLY A 24 10.26 -10.01 3.30
C GLY A 24 9.39 -10.41 4.48
N VAL A 25 8.09 -10.43 4.26
CA VAL A 25 7.07 -10.83 5.24
C VAL A 25 6.17 -11.87 4.63
N LEU A 26 5.87 -12.89 5.40
CA LEU A 26 4.75 -13.79 5.16
C LEU A 26 3.85 -13.75 6.39
N ASP A 27 2.60 -13.40 6.18
CA ASP A 27 1.59 -13.40 7.22
C ASP A 27 0.31 -14.08 6.73
N ASP A 28 -0.17 -15.06 7.47
CA ASP A 28 -1.43 -15.75 7.20
C ASP A 28 -2.18 -16.02 8.52
N ASP A 29 -3.35 -16.62 8.44
CA ASP A 29 -4.18 -16.89 9.62
C ASP A 29 -3.47 -17.73 10.70
N ILE A 30 -2.44 -18.48 10.33
CA ILE A 30 -1.75 -19.43 11.19
C ILE A 30 -0.31 -18.98 11.48
N TYR A 31 0.40 -18.48 10.46
CA TYR A 31 1.83 -18.21 10.52
C TYR A 31 2.11 -16.73 10.26
N GLY A 32 3.05 -16.17 11.01
CA GLY A 32 3.61 -14.85 10.76
C GLY A 32 5.13 -14.90 10.90
N LEU A 33 5.85 -14.52 9.86
CA LEU A 33 7.32 -14.49 9.87
C LEU A 33 7.87 -13.40 8.96
N GLN A 34 9.12 -13.07 9.21
CA GLN A 34 9.85 -12.08 8.43
C GLN A 34 11.27 -12.54 8.16
N VAL A 35 11.84 -12.02 7.08
CA VAL A 35 13.24 -12.23 6.71
C VAL A 35 13.87 -10.91 6.27
N ASP A 36 15.15 -10.75 6.57
CA ASP A 36 15.97 -9.64 6.11
C ASP A 36 17.17 -10.21 5.35
N LEU A 37 17.46 -9.67 4.15
CA LEU A 37 18.61 -10.03 3.34
C LEU A 37 19.42 -8.79 2.97
N LEU A 38 20.73 -8.98 2.86
CA LEU A 38 21.63 -8.06 2.17
C LEU A 38 22.21 -8.77 0.95
N ILE A 39 22.12 -8.14 -0.21
CA ILE A 39 22.57 -8.71 -1.49
C ILE A 39 23.51 -7.73 -2.17
N GLY A 40 24.70 -8.22 -2.56
CA GLY A 40 25.66 -7.45 -3.35
C GLY A 40 25.15 -7.29 -4.79
N LEU A 41 25.16 -6.06 -5.30
CA LEU A 41 24.72 -5.77 -6.68
C LEU A 41 25.71 -6.23 -7.75
N LYS A 42 26.98 -6.40 -7.39
CA LYS A 42 28.05 -6.71 -8.34
C LYS A 42 27.98 -8.15 -8.84
N ASP A 43 27.71 -9.07 -7.95
CA ASP A 43 27.77 -10.51 -8.17
C ASP A 43 26.50 -11.25 -7.71
N PHE A 44 25.52 -10.51 -7.21
CA PHE A 44 24.27 -11.05 -6.68
C PHE A 44 24.47 -12.06 -5.53
N GLU A 45 25.53 -11.90 -4.75
CA GLU A 45 25.79 -12.73 -3.58
C GLU A 45 24.90 -12.33 -2.40
N VAL A 46 24.38 -13.31 -1.68
CA VAL A 46 23.68 -13.13 -0.40
C VAL A 46 24.70 -12.86 0.70
N LEU A 47 24.92 -11.60 1.04
CA LEU A 47 25.91 -11.15 2.02
C LEU A 47 25.48 -11.43 3.45
N ALA A 48 24.19 -11.34 3.73
CA ALA A 48 23.62 -11.62 5.03
C ALA A 48 22.17 -12.03 4.90
N VAL A 49 21.73 -12.86 5.84
CA VAL A 49 20.31 -13.25 5.98
C VAL A 49 19.97 -13.42 7.45
N SER A 50 18.79 -12.95 7.82
CA SER A 50 18.20 -13.19 9.15
C SER A 50 16.71 -13.43 9.01
N GLY A 51 16.11 -14.00 10.05
CA GLY A 51 14.67 -14.23 10.06
C GLY A 51 14.10 -14.30 11.47
N LYS A 52 12.81 -14.05 11.56
CA LYS A 52 12.09 -14.03 12.82
C LYS A 52 10.68 -14.56 12.63
N TRP A 53 10.22 -15.34 13.61
CA TRP A 53 8.82 -15.70 13.74
C TRP A 53 8.06 -14.68 14.58
N ASN A 54 6.89 -14.29 14.13
CA ASN A 54 5.94 -13.47 14.87
C ASN A 54 4.79 -14.35 15.40
N ARG A 55 4.40 -15.39 14.62
CA ARG A 55 3.36 -16.36 14.97
C ARG A 55 3.71 -17.73 14.40
N TRP A 56 3.61 -18.78 15.19
CA TRP A 56 3.92 -20.18 14.83
C TRP A 56 3.05 -21.16 15.62
N THR A 57 2.99 -22.41 15.17
CA THR A 57 2.13 -23.44 15.75
C THR A 57 2.88 -24.51 16.54
N THR A 58 4.14 -24.76 16.20
CA THR A 58 4.91 -25.83 16.82
C THR A 58 6.30 -25.35 17.25
N PRO A 59 6.91 -25.97 18.30
CA PRO A 59 8.26 -25.61 18.75
C PRO A 59 9.37 -25.80 17.70
N GLU A 60 9.10 -26.56 16.63
CA GLU A 60 10.03 -26.77 15.53
C GLU A 60 10.17 -25.51 14.64
N CYS A 61 9.13 -24.67 14.59
CA CYS A 61 9.15 -23.47 13.76
C CYS A 61 10.33 -22.53 14.10
N PRO A 62 10.57 -22.13 15.37
CA PRO A 62 11.74 -21.33 15.73
C PRO A 62 13.07 -22.03 15.45
N ARG A 63 13.14 -23.35 15.53
CA ARG A 63 14.35 -24.14 15.23
C ARG A 63 14.77 -24.09 13.77
N ALA A 64 13.89 -23.61 12.87
CA ALA A 64 14.21 -23.44 11.46
C ALA A 64 15.07 -22.20 11.18
N ILE A 65 15.13 -21.21 12.09
CA ILE A 65 15.85 -19.94 11.88
C ILE A 65 17.34 -20.13 11.58
N PRO A 66 18.10 -20.98 12.28
CA PRO A 66 19.52 -21.18 11.99
C PRO A 66 19.80 -21.67 10.56
N PHE A 67 18.88 -22.42 9.94
CA PHE A 67 19.04 -22.92 8.58
C PHE A 67 19.05 -21.78 7.53
N LEU A 68 18.55 -20.59 7.86
CA LEU A 68 18.65 -19.43 6.98
C LEU A 68 20.10 -19.10 6.62
N GLN A 69 21.04 -19.35 7.53
CA GLN A 69 22.46 -19.08 7.29
C GLN A 69 23.06 -19.95 6.17
N GLU A 70 22.42 -21.06 5.81
CA GLU A 70 22.91 -21.96 4.77
C GLU A 70 22.83 -21.33 3.36
N ILE A 71 22.07 -20.26 3.16
CA ILE A 71 22.01 -19.53 1.87
C ILE A 71 22.96 -18.33 1.81
N LYS A 72 23.65 -18.01 2.90
CA LYS A 72 24.65 -16.96 2.88
C LYS A 72 25.84 -17.37 2.02
N GLY A 73 26.26 -16.49 1.12
CA GLY A 73 27.30 -16.78 0.12
C GLY A 73 26.75 -17.38 -1.19
N ASP A 74 25.45 -17.74 -1.24
CA ASP A 74 24.82 -18.16 -2.49
C ASP A 74 24.64 -16.98 -3.44
N HIS A 75 24.77 -17.24 -4.74
CA HIS A 75 24.45 -16.25 -5.78
C HIS A 75 23.00 -16.41 -6.22
N ILE A 76 22.34 -15.29 -6.45
CA ILE A 76 20.98 -15.27 -6.97
C ILE A 76 21.04 -15.43 -8.48
N ASP A 77 20.81 -16.64 -8.92
CA ASP A 77 20.72 -17.07 -10.32
C ASP A 77 19.39 -17.84 -10.57
N GLU A 78 19.20 -18.35 -11.77
CA GLU A 78 18.00 -19.11 -12.14
C GLU A 78 17.75 -20.33 -11.26
N THR A 79 18.76 -20.86 -10.57
CA THR A 79 18.70 -22.06 -9.74
C THR A 79 18.48 -21.78 -8.26
N ILE A 80 18.52 -20.50 -7.84
CA ILE A 80 18.42 -20.13 -6.42
C ILE A 80 17.14 -20.65 -5.76
N GLY A 81 16.01 -20.63 -6.48
CA GLY A 81 14.73 -21.15 -6.00
C GLY A 81 14.79 -22.65 -5.65
N ASP A 82 15.44 -23.45 -6.49
CA ASP A 82 15.63 -24.88 -6.26
C ASP A 82 16.56 -25.14 -5.07
N ARG A 83 17.65 -24.36 -4.94
CA ARG A 83 18.57 -24.44 -3.80
C ARG A 83 17.86 -24.10 -2.50
N ILE A 84 17.13 -22.99 -2.43
CA ILE A 84 16.34 -22.59 -1.26
C ILE A 84 15.33 -23.67 -0.89
N ASN A 85 14.59 -24.22 -1.86
CA ASN A 85 13.63 -25.29 -1.61
C ASN A 85 14.30 -26.57 -1.09
N LYS A 86 15.44 -26.93 -1.65
CA LYS A 86 16.20 -28.14 -1.28
C LYS A 86 16.80 -28.01 0.14
N VAL A 87 17.36 -26.87 0.46
CA VAL A 87 18.03 -26.60 1.73
C VAL A 87 17.02 -26.23 2.81
N LEU A 88 16.32 -25.13 2.64
CA LEU A 88 15.39 -24.61 3.64
C LEU A 88 14.03 -25.31 3.61
N GLY A 89 13.47 -25.53 2.42
CA GLY A 89 12.14 -26.11 2.27
C GLY A 89 12.04 -27.56 2.79
N ARG A 90 13.09 -28.34 2.66
CA ARG A 90 13.12 -29.75 3.09
C ARG A 90 13.72 -29.96 4.49
N LYS A 91 14.78 -29.23 4.84
CA LYS A 91 15.50 -29.40 6.10
C LYS A 91 15.05 -28.45 7.20
N GLY A 92 14.54 -27.27 6.82
CA GLY A 92 14.14 -26.21 7.74
C GLY A 92 12.64 -25.93 7.68
N CYS A 93 12.25 -24.87 6.99
CA CYS A 93 10.87 -24.39 6.97
C CYS A 93 10.43 -23.93 5.58
N ARG A 94 9.34 -24.51 5.07
CA ARG A 94 8.74 -24.12 3.78
C ARG A 94 8.23 -22.67 3.75
N HIS A 95 7.84 -22.12 4.90
CA HIS A 95 7.37 -20.74 4.95
C HIS A 95 8.53 -19.77 4.74
N PHE A 96 9.68 -20.01 5.40
CA PHE A 96 10.90 -19.25 5.13
C PHE A 96 11.38 -19.42 3.68
N ALA A 97 11.39 -20.64 3.15
CA ALA A 97 11.76 -20.87 1.77
C ALA A 97 10.89 -20.06 0.79
N ASN A 98 9.58 -20.06 1.00
CA ASN A 98 8.63 -19.33 0.17
C ASN A 98 8.88 -17.82 0.13
N ILE A 99 9.09 -17.19 1.28
CA ILE A 99 9.29 -15.74 1.32
C ILE A 99 10.69 -15.36 0.82
N LEU A 100 11.70 -16.21 1.04
CA LEU A 100 13.06 -15.97 0.53
C LEU A 100 13.12 -16.02 -1.01
N ILE A 101 12.38 -16.92 -1.64
CA ILE A 101 12.26 -16.95 -3.11
C ILE A 101 11.66 -15.66 -3.62
N GLU A 102 10.59 -15.15 -2.99
CA GLU A 102 10.01 -13.86 -3.34
C GLU A 102 11.02 -12.70 -3.14
N CYS A 103 11.81 -12.75 -2.06
CA CYS A 103 12.86 -11.75 -1.82
C CYS A 103 13.93 -11.77 -2.93
N CYS A 104 14.36 -12.95 -3.37
CA CYS A 104 15.32 -13.10 -4.46
C CYS A 104 14.75 -12.57 -5.79
N ASN A 105 13.49 -12.90 -6.10
CA ASN A 105 12.81 -12.39 -7.29
C ASN A 105 12.73 -10.84 -7.27
N ALA A 106 12.29 -10.27 -6.16
CA ALA A 106 12.20 -8.83 -5.99
C ALA A 106 13.57 -8.14 -6.07
N ALA A 107 14.63 -8.77 -5.55
CA ALA A 107 15.99 -8.27 -5.66
C ALA A 107 16.45 -8.21 -7.12
N THR A 108 16.19 -9.28 -7.89
CA THR A 108 16.54 -9.34 -9.32
C THR A 108 15.83 -8.24 -10.12
N GLU A 109 14.52 -8.06 -9.89
CA GLU A 109 13.78 -7.01 -10.59
C GLU A 109 14.25 -5.60 -10.20
N THR A 110 14.52 -5.37 -8.91
CA THR A 110 15.03 -4.07 -8.43
C THR A 110 16.42 -3.78 -8.99
N ALA A 111 17.29 -4.77 -9.04
CA ALA A 111 18.63 -4.60 -9.57
C ALA A 111 18.64 -4.16 -11.04
N LYS A 112 17.75 -4.70 -11.87
CA LYS A 112 17.59 -4.24 -13.26
C LYS A 112 17.27 -2.75 -13.32
N VAL A 113 16.39 -2.26 -12.45
CA VAL A 113 16.04 -0.84 -12.38
C VAL A 113 17.22 0.01 -11.90
N VAL A 114 17.92 -0.44 -10.85
CA VAL A 114 19.07 0.28 -10.30
C VAL A 114 20.22 0.36 -11.31
N LEU A 115 20.50 -0.74 -12.02
CA LEU A 115 21.54 -0.77 -13.06
C LEU A 115 21.16 0.12 -14.25
N TRP A 116 19.88 0.10 -14.65
CA TRP A 116 19.40 1.02 -15.67
C TRP A 116 19.55 2.50 -15.24
N GLU A 117 19.16 2.86 -14.02
CA GLU A 117 19.34 4.23 -13.52
C GLU A 117 20.83 4.65 -13.49
N LYS A 118 21.72 3.74 -13.11
CA LYS A 118 23.18 3.98 -13.20
C LYS A 118 23.63 4.18 -14.66
N ALA A 119 23.11 3.38 -15.60
CA ALA A 119 23.43 3.50 -17.02
C ALA A 119 22.90 4.80 -17.63
N LYS A 120 21.77 5.32 -17.17
CA LYS A 120 21.19 6.60 -17.60
C LYS A 120 22.09 7.81 -17.29
N VAL A 121 22.95 7.72 -16.30
CA VAL A 121 23.91 8.81 -16.02
C VAL A 121 24.82 9.06 -17.23
N ALA A 122 25.22 8.01 -17.92
CA ALA A 122 26.04 8.10 -19.14
C ALA A 122 25.22 8.21 -20.43
N ARG A 123 23.98 7.74 -20.42
CA ARG A 123 23.05 7.71 -21.57
C ARG A 123 21.66 8.20 -21.14
N PRO A 124 21.42 9.53 -21.05
CA PRO A 124 20.17 10.10 -20.49
C PRO A 124 18.89 9.63 -21.20
N ASP A 125 18.96 9.36 -22.51
CA ASP A 125 17.81 8.92 -23.31
C ASP A 125 17.60 7.40 -23.31
N LEU A 126 18.37 6.63 -22.52
CA LEU A 126 18.25 5.18 -22.44
C LEU A 126 16.93 4.78 -21.78
N SER A 127 16.01 4.18 -22.55
CA SER A 127 14.79 3.60 -22.00
C SER A 127 15.10 2.29 -21.25
N LEU A 128 14.29 1.98 -20.22
CA LEU A 128 14.38 0.71 -19.51
C LEU A 128 14.22 -0.48 -20.47
N LYS A 129 13.30 -0.37 -21.43
CA LYS A 129 13.07 -1.41 -22.43
C LYS A 129 14.33 -1.70 -23.25
N THR A 130 14.98 -0.66 -23.75
CA THR A 130 16.22 -0.78 -24.54
C THR A 130 17.34 -1.38 -23.71
N PHE A 131 17.48 -0.95 -22.45
CA PHE A 131 18.47 -1.48 -21.52
C PHE A 131 18.28 -2.99 -21.29
N LEU A 132 17.06 -3.44 -21.02
CA LEU A 132 16.74 -4.88 -20.80
C LEU A 132 16.96 -5.71 -22.07
N GLU A 133 16.69 -5.15 -23.27
CA GLU A 133 16.94 -5.83 -24.53
C GLU A 133 18.44 -5.96 -24.82
N GLU A 134 19.26 -4.98 -24.43
CA GLU A 134 20.73 -5.03 -24.53
C GLU A 134 21.31 -6.09 -23.59
N GLU A 135 20.87 -6.13 -22.34
CA GLU A 135 21.28 -7.16 -21.36
C GLU A 135 20.91 -8.58 -21.82
N ALA A 136 19.70 -8.76 -22.33
CA ALA A 136 19.21 -10.06 -22.81
C ALA A 136 20.00 -10.58 -24.04
N ARG A 137 20.60 -9.69 -24.84
CA ARG A 137 21.45 -10.07 -25.99
C ARG A 137 22.85 -10.49 -25.60
N GLY A 138 23.24 -10.36 -24.30
CA GLY A 138 24.56 -10.76 -23.83
C GLY A 138 25.70 -9.95 -24.42
N GLU A 139 25.44 -8.71 -24.81
CA GLU A 139 26.48 -7.76 -25.27
C GLU A 139 27.27 -7.23 -24.06
N SER A 140 27.95 -8.11 -23.37
CA SER A 140 29.07 -7.74 -22.55
C SER A 140 30.23 -7.40 -23.49
N ASP A 141 30.36 -6.13 -23.83
CA ASP A 141 31.52 -5.61 -24.59
C ASP A 141 32.82 -5.86 -23.80
N SER A 142 33.52 -6.92 -24.17
CA SER A 142 34.87 -7.23 -23.68
C SER A 142 35.91 -6.51 -24.50
N SER A 143 35.74 -5.20 -24.75
CA SER A 143 36.76 -4.36 -25.36
C SER A 143 36.80 -2.97 -24.74
N ARG A 144 37.48 -2.85 -23.61
CA ARG A 144 37.93 -1.55 -23.10
C ARG A 144 39.42 -1.35 -23.41
N PRO A 145 39.79 -0.32 -24.11
CA PRO A 145 41.17 0.20 -23.99
C PRO A 145 41.25 1.12 -22.76
N ALA A 146 42.33 0.94 -22.02
CA ALA A 146 42.69 1.76 -20.87
C ALA A 146 43.18 3.15 -21.32
N GLY A 147 42.78 4.18 -20.53
CA GLY A 147 43.59 5.39 -20.33
C GLY A 147 43.09 6.65 -21.00
N SER A 148 42.61 7.58 -20.18
CA SER A 148 43.25 8.90 -20.07
C SER A 148 42.61 9.72 -18.95
N THR A 149 43.47 10.26 -18.11
CA THR A 149 43.23 11.24 -17.04
C THR A 149 42.84 12.59 -17.62
N GLY A 150 41.77 13.20 -17.11
CA GLY A 150 41.41 14.59 -17.41
C GLY A 150 40.63 15.20 -16.28
N LYS A 151 41.08 16.32 -15.80
CA LYS A 151 40.81 17.07 -14.59
C LYS A 151 39.35 17.56 -14.45
N GLU A 152 38.99 17.70 -13.20
CA GLU A 152 37.82 18.38 -12.65
C GLU A 152 37.62 19.81 -13.17
N GLU A 153 36.35 20.13 -13.42
CA GLU A 153 35.84 21.48 -13.19
C GLU A 153 34.41 21.36 -12.66
N SER A 154 34.21 21.97 -11.48
CA SER A 154 32.96 22.05 -10.73
C SER A 154 32.07 23.12 -11.34
N ASP A 155 30.88 22.74 -11.76
CA ASP A 155 29.79 23.70 -11.98
C ASP A 155 28.49 23.21 -11.34
N SER A 156 28.06 23.98 -10.35
CA SER A 156 26.81 23.72 -9.63
C SER A 156 25.65 24.37 -10.38
N PRO A 157 24.52 23.68 -10.54
CA PRO A 157 23.34 24.29 -11.18
C PRO A 157 22.62 25.28 -10.25
N PRO A 158 21.96 26.30 -10.81
CA PRO A 158 21.26 27.34 -10.04
C PRO A 158 19.99 26.80 -9.39
N PRO A 159 19.54 27.39 -8.28
CA PRO A 159 18.34 26.97 -7.57
C PRO A 159 17.05 27.31 -8.32
N PRO A 160 15.97 26.51 -8.15
CA PRO A 160 14.68 26.78 -8.77
C PRO A 160 13.97 27.99 -8.17
N PRO A 161 13.06 28.65 -8.92
CA PRO A 161 12.40 29.88 -8.49
C PRO A 161 11.44 29.65 -7.31
N ARG A 162 11.44 30.59 -6.39
CA ARG A 162 10.53 30.64 -5.23
C ARG A 162 9.09 30.86 -5.71
N VAL A 163 8.22 29.98 -5.28
CA VAL A 163 6.75 30.18 -5.34
C VAL A 163 6.36 30.95 -4.08
N GLU A 164 5.73 32.09 -4.25
CA GLU A 164 5.18 32.90 -3.15
C GLU A 164 4.02 32.16 -2.48
N THR A 165 4.19 31.91 -1.18
CA THR A 165 3.14 31.30 -0.34
C THR A 165 2.25 32.39 0.20
N VAL A 166 0.98 32.34 -0.17
CA VAL A 166 -0.09 33.09 0.49
C VAL A 166 -0.39 32.41 1.83
N HIS A 167 0.02 33.06 2.92
CA HIS A 167 -0.34 32.63 4.26
C HIS A 167 -1.84 32.85 4.51
N ARG A 168 -2.59 31.76 4.69
CA ARG A 168 -3.83 31.77 5.47
C ARG A 168 -3.53 31.07 6.80
N GLU A 169 -3.47 31.84 7.83
CA GLU A 169 -3.49 31.34 9.20
C GLU A 169 -4.88 30.75 9.47
N SER A 170 -4.95 29.45 9.68
CA SER A 170 -6.09 28.78 10.30
C SER A 170 -5.61 28.18 11.61
N ASP A 171 -6.13 28.72 12.67
CA ASP A 171 -6.00 28.26 14.06
C ASP A 171 -6.53 26.82 14.16
N HIS A 172 -5.64 25.85 14.31
CA HIS A 172 -6.02 24.50 14.65
C HIS A 172 -5.53 24.17 16.05
N SER A 173 -6.43 24.43 17.01
CA SER A 173 -6.33 23.88 18.36
C SER A 173 -6.34 22.35 18.30
N ALA A 174 -5.47 21.73 19.08
CA ALA A 174 -5.37 20.30 19.25
C ALA A 174 -6.73 19.64 19.45
N ALA A 175 -7.05 18.66 18.59
CA ALA A 175 -8.27 17.88 18.69
C ALA A 175 -8.27 17.10 20.00
N SER A 176 -9.10 17.53 20.93
CA SER A 176 -9.44 16.81 22.15
C SER A 176 -10.14 15.50 21.80
N ARG A 177 -9.72 14.44 22.48
CA ARG A 177 -10.33 13.11 22.43
C ARG A 177 -11.83 13.23 22.71
N PRO A 178 -12.74 12.73 21.86
CA PRO A 178 -14.18 12.83 22.12
C PRO A 178 -14.55 11.99 23.33
N GLU A 179 -15.30 12.61 24.25
CA GLU A 179 -15.92 11.91 25.37
C GLU A 179 -17.02 10.95 24.86
N ARG A 180 -17.24 9.85 25.61
CA ARG A 180 -18.19 8.80 25.27
C ARG A 180 -19.60 9.37 25.11
N GLY A 181 -20.23 9.16 23.94
CA GLY A 181 -21.68 9.19 23.80
C GLY A 181 -22.29 10.07 22.71
N GLU A 182 -21.54 10.98 22.07
CA GLU A 182 -22.12 11.84 21.02
C GLU A 182 -21.76 11.29 19.63
N ARG A 183 -22.78 11.02 18.79
CA ARG A 183 -22.58 10.78 17.37
C ARG A 183 -22.00 12.05 16.76
N PRO A 184 -20.96 11.97 15.93
CA PRO A 184 -20.40 13.16 15.31
C PRO A 184 -21.48 13.87 14.49
N GLU A 185 -21.62 15.20 14.69
CA GLU A 185 -22.41 16.05 13.80
C GLU A 185 -21.79 16.02 12.40
N GLY A 186 -22.62 15.84 11.35
CA GLY A 186 -22.20 15.80 9.96
C GLY A 186 -22.63 14.52 9.24
N PHE A 187 -22.37 14.46 7.94
CA PHE A 187 -22.73 13.34 7.06
C PHE A 187 -21.59 12.33 7.01
N VAL A 188 -21.76 11.17 7.63
CA VAL A 188 -20.70 10.17 7.79
C VAL A 188 -20.85 9.06 6.77
N ILE A 189 -19.79 8.84 5.99
CA ILE A 189 -19.72 7.84 4.92
C ILE A 189 -18.54 6.90 5.18
N ASP A 190 -18.79 5.60 5.12
CA ASP A 190 -17.72 4.62 4.98
C ASP A 190 -17.29 4.58 3.51
N LEU A 191 -16.09 5.09 3.23
CA LEU A 191 -15.59 5.25 1.86
C LEU A 191 -14.91 4.00 1.29
N HIS A 192 -14.73 2.93 2.09
CA HIS A 192 -13.97 1.77 1.69
C HIS A 192 -14.65 0.47 2.14
N THR A 193 -15.42 -0.13 1.24
CA THR A 193 -16.13 -1.40 1.51
C THR A 193 -16.07 -2.33 0.31
N HIS A 194 -16.01 -3.63 0.57
CA HIS A 194 -15.96 -4.70 -0.43
C HIS A 194 -17.15 -5.62 -0.32
N SER A 195 -17.70 -6.02 -1.47
CA SER A 195 -18.89 -6.86 -1.54
C SER A 195 -18.65 -8.14 -2.34
N PHE A 196 -19.30 -9.24 -1.94
CA PHE A 196 -19.36 -10.46 -2.72
C PHE A 196 -20.59 -10.41 -3.69
N PRO A 197 -20.48 -10.86 -4.91
CA PRO A 197 -19.34 -11.50 -5.57
C PRO A 197 -18.41 -10.55 -6.33
N ALA A 198 -18.61 -9.22 -6.28
CA ALA A 198 -17.82 -8.25 -7.02
C ALA A 198 -16.33 -8.30 -6.61
N SER A 199 -16.05 -8.37 -5.31
CA SER A 199 -14.72 -8.65 -4.76
C SER A 199 -14.69 -10.06 -4.18
N SER A 200 -13.85 -10.92 -4.72
CA SER A 200 -13.70 -12.30 -4.25
C SER A 200 -13.10 -12.44 -2.84
N CYS A 201 -12.47 -11.39 -2.33
CA CYS A 201 -11.92 -11.30 -0.97
C CYS A 201 -13.00 -11.07 0.08
N SER A 202 -14.19 -10.54 -0.29
CA SER A 202 -15.30 -10.34 0.61
C SER A 202 -16.17 -11.60 0.73
N SER A 203 -16.79 -11.79 1.89
CA SER A 203 -17.80 -12.83 2.13
C SER A 203 -19.21 -12.26 2.30
N THR A 204 -19.36 -10.94 2.21
CA THR A 204 -20.59 -10.21 2.57
C THR A 204 -21.23 -9.62 1.31
N SER A 205 -22.53 -9.84 1.16
CA SER A 205 -23.31 -9.24 0.07
C SER A 205 -23.50 -7.73 0.29
N VAL A 206 -23.82 -7.00 -0.78
CA VAL A 206 -24.17 -5.58 -0.68
C VAL A 206 -25.36 -5.35 0.24
N ASP A 207 -26.35 -6.22 0.19
CA ASP A 207 -27.53 -6.12 1.06
C ASP A 207 -27.14 -6.16 2.56
N GLU A 208 -26.25 -7.08 2.94
CA GLU A 208 -25.76 -7.18 4.32
C GLU A 208 -24.91 -5.97 4.74
N LEU A 209 -24.08 -5.44 3.85
CA LEU A 209 -23.32 -4.21 4.11
C LEU A 209 -24.26 -3.02 4.38
N ILE A 210 -25.30 -2.85 3.56
CA ILE A 210 -26.28 -1.77 3.71
C ILE A 210 -27.08 -1.91 5.02
N GLU A 211 -27.57 -3.11 5.34
CA GLU A 211 -28.34 -3.32 6.57
C GLU A 211 -27.50 -3.06 7.82
N GLU A 212 -26.21 -3.45 7.79
CA GLU A 212 -25.30 -3.15 8.90
C GLU A 212 -25.02 -1.64 9.00
N ALA A 213 -24.78 -0.96 7.86
CA ALA A 213 -24.57 0.49 7.82
C ALA A 213 -25.76 1.26 8.42
N LYS A 214 -26.97 0.87 8.05
CA LYS A 214 -28.21 1.42 8.62
C LYS A 214 -28.31 1.15 10.13
N ARG A 215 -28.03 -0.08 10.54
CA ARG A 215 -28.10 -0.50 11.94
C ARG A 215 -27.20 0.31 12.86
N ILE A 216 -25.97 0.62 12.38
CA ILE A 216 -24.99 1.39 13.15
C ILE A 216 -25.17 2.92 13.00
N GLY A 217 -26.01 3.36 12.05
CA GLY A 217 -26.37 4.75 11.82
C GLY A 217 -25.39 5.54 10.98
N LEU A 218 -24.70 4.89 10.04
CA LEU A 218 -24.01 5.59 8.94
C LEU A 218 -25.02 6.30 8.05
N ASN A 219 -24.61 7.41 7.42
CA ASN A 219 -25.45 8.12 6.48
C ASN A 219 -25.38 7.52 5.07
N ALA A 220 -24.23 6.95 4.69
CA ALA A 220 -23.99 6.26 3.42
C ALA A 220 -22.83 5.29 3.53
N ILE A 221 -22.72 4.40 2.55
CA ILE A 221 -21.49 3.64 2.27
C ILE A 221 -21.11 3.79 0.81
N CYS A 222 -19.82 3.61 0.51
CA CYS A 222 -19.30 3.60 -0.85
C CYS A 222 -18.79 2.19 -1.21
N LEU A 223 -19.34 1.60 -2.27
CA LEU A 223 -18.83 0.33 -2.81
C LEU A 223 -17.53 0.61 -3.58
N THR A 224 -16.44 0.04 -3.11
CA THR A 224 -15.10 0.21 -3.69
C THR A 224 -14.50 -1.15 -4.03
N ASP A 225 -15.27 -1.99 -4.67
CA ASP A 225 -14.83 -3.33 -5.05
C ASP A 225 -13.58 -3.29 -5.94
N HIS A 226 -12.73 -4.32 -5.82
CA HIS A 226 -11.47 -4.39 -6.55
C HIS A 226 -11.66 -4.41 -8.06
N ASN A 227 -11.07 -3.43 -8.76
CA ASN A 227 -11.06 -3.33 -10.22
C ASN A 227 -12.45 -3.43 -10.88
N HIS A 228 -13.51 -3.13 -10.13
CA HIS A 228 -14.89 -3.19 -10.56
C HIS A 228 -15.68 -1.95 -10.14
N VAL A 229 -16.33 -1.32 -11.10
CA VAL A 229 -17.25 -0.20 -10.86
C VAL A 229 -18.68 -0.65 -11.05
N TRP A 230 -19.49 -0.52 -10.01
CA TRP A 230 -20.94 -0.77 -10.07
C TRP A 230 -21.60 0.19 -11.08
N THR A 231 -22.51 -0.32 -11.89
CA THR A 231 -23.22 0.54 -12.83
C THR A 231 -24.23 1.45 -12.12
N PRO A 232 -24.53 2.65 -12.66
CA PRO A 232 -25.55 3.54 -12.07
C PRO A 232 -26.89 2.87 -11.82
N GLY A 233 -27.34 2.02 -12.75
CA GLY A 233 -28.61 1.31 -12.64
C GLY A 233 -28.64 0.28 -11.51
N GLN A 234 -27.52 -0.45 -11.28
CA GLN A 234 -27.43 -1.39 -10.18
C GLN A 234 -27.49 -0.67 -8.81
N VAL A 235 -26.71 0.42 -8.68
CA VAL A 235 -26.68 1.19 -7.44
C VAL A 235 -28.02 1.86 -7.18
N GLU A 236 -28.69 2.40 -8.19
CA GLU A 236 -30.02 3.01 -8.05
C GLU A 236 -31.07 1.98 -7.63
N ALA A 237 -31.04 0.77 -8.19
CA ALA A 237 -31.93 -0.30 -7.75
C ALA A 237 -31.72 -0.68 -6.28
N LEU A 238 -30.48 -0.71 -5.82
CA LEU A 238 -30.14 -0.96 -4.39
C LEU A 238 -30.58 0.19 -3.48
N ARG A 239 -30.37 1.45 -3.91
CA ARG A 239 -30.87 2.65 -3.20
C ARG A 239 -32.39 2.58 -2.99
N GLN A 240 -33.11 2.26 -4.05
CA GLN A 240 -34.58 2.13 -3.98
C GLN A 240 -35.05 0.96 -3.10
N LYS A 241 -34.35 -0.18 -3.23
CA LYS A 241 -34.68 -1.37 -2.43
C LYS A 241 -34.51 -1.13 -0.93
N HIS A 242 -33.42 -0.45 -0.54
CA HIS A 242 -33.05 -0.29 0.86
C HIS A 242 -33.47 1.05 1.47
N GLY A 243 -33.83 2.05 0.65
CA GLY A 243 -34.06 3.41 1.13
C GLY A 243 -32.84 4.01 1.81
N PHE A 244 -31.63 3.71 1.29
CA PHE A 244 -30.36 4.08 1.90
C PHE A 244 -29.39 4.64 0.83
N PRO A 245 -28.70 5.76 1.12
CA PRO A 245 -27.70 6.33 0.22
C PRO A 245 -26.53 5.37 0.04
N LEU A 246 -26.35 4.92 -1.19
CA LEU A 246 -25.26 4.04 -1.59
C LEU A 246 -24.45 4.76 -2.68
N LEU A 247 -23.15 4.84 -2.50
CA LEU A 247 -22.24 5.49 -3.43
C LEU A 247 -21.32 4.46 -4.06
N ARG A 248 -20.65 4.82 -5.12
CA ARG A 248 -19.73 3.91 -5.81
C ARG A 248 -18.39 4.59 -6.07
N GLY A 249 -17.37 3.81 -5.90
CA GLY A 249 -15.99 4.06 -6.25
C GLY A 249 -15.38 2.79 -6.81
N ASN A 250 -14.06 2.71 -6.76
CA ASN A 250 -13.30 1.56 -7.22
C ASN A 250 -11.99 1.52 -6.45
N GLU A 251 -11.59 0.35 -5.95
CA GLU A 251 -10.22 0.13 -5.49
C GLU A 251 -9.40 -0.48 -6.61
N ILE A 252 -8.45 0.27 -7.13
CA ILE A 252 -7.63 -0.08 -8.29
C ILE A 252 -6.22 -0.41 -7.84
N THR A 253 -5.77 -1.63 -8.17
CA THR A 253 -4.40 -2.07 -7.91
C THR A 253 -3.43 -1.44 -8.91
N THR A 254 -2.41 -0.77 -8.39
CA THR A 254 -1.34 -0.17 -9.20
C THR A 254 0.02 -0.80 -8.88
N ASN A 255 1.03 -0.47 -9.68
CA ASN A 255 2.42 -0.83 -9.41
C ASN A 255 3.00 -0.15 -8.15
N GLN A 256 2.26 0.77 -7.50
CA GLN A 256 2.69 1.49 -6.29
C GLN A 256 1.72 1.31 -5.10
N GLY A 257 0.81 0.36 -5.17
CA GLY A 257 -0.20 0.06 -4.17
C GLY A 257 -1.62 0.31 -4.67
N ASP A 258 -2.59 0.14 -3.80
CA ASP A 258 -4.00 0.25 -4.13
C ASP A 258 -4.47 1.71 -4.01
N MET A 259 -5.40 2.10 -4.89
CA MET A 259 -5.95 3.44 -4.97
C MET A 259 -7.48 3.40 -4.93
N LEU A 260 -8.09 4.14 -4.01
CA LEU A 260 -9.53 4.41 -4.07
C LEU A 260 -9.78 5.52 -5.07
N VAL A 261 -10.62 5.25 -6.06
CA VAL A 261 -10.96 6.21 -7.11
C VAL A 261 -12.45 6.46 -7.14
N PHE A 262 -12.85 7.72 -7.05
CA PHE A 262 -14.25 8.18 -7.06
C PHE A 262 -14.51 9.05 -8.28
N GLY A 263 -15.55 8.72 -9.04
CA GLY A 263 -15.93 9.45 -10.26
C GLY A 263 -15.30 8.92 -11.54
N LEU A 264 -14.59 7.78 -11.50
CA LEU A 264 -14.12 7.07 -12.69
C LEU A 264 -15.14 5.97 -13.04
N GLU A 265 -15.81 6.09 -14.17
CA GLU A 265 -16.85 5.15 -14.62
C GLU A 265 -16.30 4.09 -15.58
N LYS A 266 -15.19 3.47 -15.20
CA LYS A 266 -14.47 2.53 -16.06
C LYS A 266 -13.81 1.45 -15.21
N ASP A 267 -14.06 0.19 -15.56
CA ASP A 267 -13.31 -0.93 -14.98
C ASP A 267 -11.85 -0.91 -15.48
N ILE A 268 -10.93 -1.02 -14.55
CA ILE A 268 -9.51 -1.20 -14.84
C ILE A 268 -9.15 -2.66 -14.58
N LYS A 269 -8.78 -3.38 -15.62
CA LYS A 269 -8.42 -4.80 -15.50
C LYS A 269 -6.93 -4.97 -15.27
N GLY A 270 -6.59 -5.80 -14.27
CA GLY A 270 -5.21 -6.10 -13.92
C GLY A 270 -4.51 -4.94 -13.21
N ILE A 271 -3.18 -4.94 -13.23
CA ILE A 271 -2.34 -3.91 -12.60
C ILE A 271 -2.06 -2.81 -13.62
N ILE A 272 -2.40 -1.57 -13.29
CA ILE A 272 -2.10 -0.37 -14.07
C ILE A 272 -0.91 0.38 -13.44
N THR A 273 -0.13 1.14 -14.23
CA THR A 273 0.82 2.06 -13.63
C THR A 273 0.10 3.22 -12.95
N LEU A 274 0.63 3.73 -11.84
CA LEU A 274 -0.01 4.84 -11.13
C LEU A 274 -0.08 6.10 -12.01
N GLU A 275 0.92 6.31 -12.85
CA GLU A 275 0.99 7.42 -13.80
C GLU A 275 -0.12 7.34 -14.86
N ASP A 276 -0.42 6.15 -15.36
CA ASP A 276 -1.49 5.97 -16.34
C ASP A 276 -2.86 6.05 -15.68
N LEU A 277 -3.02 5.50 -14.47
CA LEU A 277 -4.23 5.71 -13.68
C LEU A 277 -4.47 7.19 -13.41
N ARG A 278 -3.43 7.97 -13.10
CA ARG A 278 -3.54 9.42 -12.88
C ARG A 278 -4.08 10.15 -14.12
N LYS A 279 -3.66 9.76 -15.31
CA LYS A 279 -4.18 10.34 -16.56
C LYS A 279 -5.69 10.07 -16.73
N GLU A 280 -6.13 8.83 -16.46
CA GLU A 280 -7.56 8.47 -16.51
C GLU A 280 -8.37 9.27 -15.48
N VAL A 281 -7.87 9.38 -14.24
CA VAL A 281 -8.51 10.13 -13.15
C VAL A 281 -8.66 11.61 -13.52
N LEU A 282 -7.61 12.24 -14.08
CA LEU A 282 -7.66 13.63 -14.51
C LEU A 282 -8.63 13.83 -15.68
N ALA A 283 -8.63 12.93 -16.67
CA ALA A 283 -9.52 12.99 -17.82
C ALA A 283 -11.01 12.86 -17.43
N ALA A 284 -11.30 12.02 -16.42
CA ALA A 284 -12.65 11.85 -15.88
C ALA A 284 -13.07 12.96 -14.90
N GLY A 285 -12.16 13.85 -14.49
CA GLY A 285 -12.43 14.80 -13.41
C GLY A 285 -12.67 14.11 -12.05
N ALA A 286 -12.19 12.88 -11.88
CA ALA A 286 -12.33 12.04 -10.71
C ALA A 286 -11.42 12.49 -9.54
N PHE A 287 -11.45 11.76 -8.41
CA PHE A 287 -10.61 11.98 -7.24
C PHE A 287 -9.97 10.66 -6.83
N MET A 288 -8.67 10.67 -6.53
CA MET A 288 -7.89 9.48 -6.22
C MET A 288 -7.20 9.58 -4.86
N ILE A 289 -7.38 8.56 -4.03
CA ILE A 289 -6.84 8.45 -2.67
C ILE A 289 -5.87 7.26 -2.64
N ALA A 290 -4.70 7.43 -2.02
CA ALA A 290 -3.85 6.28 -1.68
C ALA A 290 -4.53 5.46 -0.59
N ALA A 291 -4.96 4.24 -0.91
CA ALA A 291 -5.58 3.33 0.03
C ALA A 291 -4.53 2.73 0.96
N HIS A 292 -4.81 2.71 2.27
CA HIS A 292 -3.96 2.09 3.32
C HIS A 292 -2.43 2.07 3.00
N PRO A 293 -1.79 3.22 2.69
CA PRO A 293 -0.48 3.30 2.03
C PRO A 293 0.68 2.71 2.83
N PHE A 294 0.46 2.40 4.10
CA PHE A 294 1.46 1.80 4.99
C PHE A 294 1.02 0.46 5.59
N ARG A 295 0.02 -0.20 4.97
CA ARG A 295 -0.42 -1.54 5.38
C ARG A 295 0.75 -2.53 5.32
N GLY A 296 1.05 -3.18 6.46
CA GLY A 296 2.17 -4.10 6.59
C GLY A 296 3.55 -3.46 6.77
N PHE A 297 3.69 -2.14 6.62
CA PHE A 297 4.99 -1.46 6.74
C PHE A 297 5.48 -1.34 8.19
N LEU A 298 4.56 -1.19 9.13
CA LEU A 298 4.89 -0.98 10.55
C LEU A 298 4.77 -2.23 11.43
N THR A 299 4.43 -3.35 10.84
CA THR A 299 4.57 -4.65 11.49
C THR A 299 6.03 -4.88 11.92
N PHE A 300 6.96 -4.13 11.32
CA PHE A 300 8.38 -4.13 11.55
C PHE A 300 8.78 -2.76 12.10
N SER A 301 9.29 -2.73 13.31
CA SER A 301 9.75 -1.51 13.98
C SER A 301 10.27 -0.45 12.98
N THR A 302 9.60 0.69 12.89
CA THR A 302 9.98 1.85 12.05
C THR A 302 11.42 2.29 12.28
N VAL A 303 11.93 2.06 13.48
CA VAL A 303 13.30 2.38 13.89
C VAL A 303 14.34 1.53 13.13
N GLN A 304 13.99 0.28 12.76
CA GLN A 304 14.91 -0.59 12.02
C GLN A 304 14.99 -0.24 10.53
N LEU A 305 13.95 0.35 9.96
CA LEU A 305 13.92 0.76 8.54
C LEU A 305 14.35 2.21 8.33
N GLY A 306 14.56 2.99 9.40
CA GLY A 306 14.83 4.43 9.31
C GLY A 306 13.68 5.19 8.63
N LEU A 307 12.49 4.61 8.58
CA LEU A 307 11.33 5.21 7.93
C LEU A 307 10.70 6.23 8.88
N THR A 308 10.94 7.51 8.60
CA THR A 308 10.24 8.62 9.26
C THR A 308 9.10 9.12 8.38
N PRO A 309 8.11 9.85 8.93
CA PRO A 309 7.07 10.49 8.11
C PRO A 309 7.65 11.34 6.98
N GLU A 310 8.75 12.06 7.23
CA GLU A 310 9.41 12.93 6.27
C GLU A 310 10.06 12.13 5.12
N THR A 311 10.71 11.00 5.43
CA THR A 311 11.28 10.11 4.40
C THR A 311 10.19 9.38 3.62
N ALA A 312 9.15 8.93 4.30
CA ALA A 312 7.99 8.30 3.67
C ALA A 312 7.25 9.26 2.73
N ALA A 313 7.13 10.53 3.11
CA ALA A 313 6.51 11.59 2.32
C ALA A 313 7.25 11.85 0.98
N GLN A 314 8.51 11.45 0.85
CA GLN A 314 9.27 11.62 -0.40
C GLN A 314 8.89 10.60 -1.49
N ARG A 315 8.11 9.57 -1.18
CA ARG A 315 7.69 8.56 -2.16
C ARG A 315 6.93 9.21 -3.33
N PRO A 316 7.30 8.87 -4.58
CA PRO A 316 6.71 9.51 -5.78
C PRO A 316 5.19 9.39 -5.85
N LEU A 317 4.61 8.32 -5.32
CA LEU A 317 3.16 8.08 -5.36
C LEU A 317 2.35 9.25 -4.77
N PHE A 318 2.83 9.89 -3.70
CA PHE A 318 2.09 10.98 -3.04
C PHE A 318 1.99 12.27 -3.86
N ARG A 319 2.77 12.39 -4.95
CA ARG A 319 2.65 13.50 -5.91
C ARG A 319 1.54 13.26 -6.95
N LEU A 320 1.03 12.03 -7.00
CA LEU A 320 0.08 11.60 -8.03
C LEU A 320 -1.33 11.37 -7.47
N VAL A 321 -1.52 11.47 -6.15
CA VAL A 321 -2.82 11.28 -5.49
C VAL A 321 -3.39 12.60 -5.00
N ASP A 322 -4.71 12.66 -4.82
CA ASP A 322 -5.41 13.85 -4.34
C ASP A 322 -5.67 13.81 -2.82
N GLY A 323 -5.53 12.63 -2.20
CA GLY A 323 -5.72 12.42 -0.76
C GLY A 323 -5.10 11.12 -0.28
N MET A 324 -5.21 10.86 1.02
CA MET A 324 -4.67 9.67 1.67
C MET A 324 -5.66 9.08 2.66
N GLU A 325 -5.85 7.77 2.61
CA GLU A 325 -6.57 7.04 3.64
C GLU A 325 -5.66 6.86 4.86
N VAL A 326 -5.98 7.56 5.94
CA VAL A 326 -5.17 7.56 7.17
C VAL A 326 -5.78 6.72 8.28
N LEU A 327 -7.09 6.44 8.21
CA LEU A 327 -7.76 5.50 9.08
C LEU A 327 -8.36 4.37 8.23
N ASN A 328 -7.77 3.18 8.34
CA ASN A 328 -8.25 1.98 7.65
C ASN A 328 -8.48 0.86 8.66
N GLY A 329 -9.60 0.14 8.49
CA GLY A 329 -10.04 -0.89 9.45
C GLY A 329 -9.20 -2.16 9.47
N LYS A 330 -8.42 -2.42 8.43
CA LYS A 330 -7.59 -3.62 8.27
C LYS A 330 -6.11 -3.39 8.62
N VAL A 331 -5.73 -2.18 8.99
CA VAL A 331 -4.36 -1.88 9.40
C VAL A 331 -4.28 -1.65 10.91
N THR A 332 -3.07 -1.69 11.44
CA THR A 332 -2.84 -1.46 12.88
C THR A 332 -3.00 0.03 13.23
N GLU A 333 -3.30 0.32 14.50
CA GLU A 333 -3.37 1.72 14.99
C GLU A 333 -2.05 2.48 14.76
N LYS A 334 -0.90 1.79 14.83
CA LYS A 334 0.40 2.39 14.54
C LYS A 334 0.54 2.79 13.08
N GLU A 335 0.05 1.96 12.15
CA GLU A 335 0.07 2.26 10.72
C GLU A 335 -0.88 3.41 10.39
N ASN A 336 -2.07 3.44 11.01
CA ASN A 336 -2.99 4.57 10.90
C ASN A 336 -2.36 5.86 11.43
N ALA A 337 -1.73 5.84 12.61
CA ALA A 337 -1.03 7.00 13.16
C ALA A 337 0.12 7.47 12.27
N PHE A 338 0.87 6.53 11.68
CA PHE A 338 1.94 6.87 10.76
C PHE A 338 1.40 7.47 9.46
N SER A 339 0.33 6.89 8.90
CA SER A 339 -0.36 7.45 7.72
C SER A 339 -0.82 8.89 7.99
N SER A 340 -1.39 9.16 9.18
CA SER A 340 -1.79 10.50 9.59
C SER A 340 -0.61 11.48 9.60
N SER A 341 0.51 11.09 10.22
CA SER A 341 1.72 11.93 10.27
C SER A 341 2.31 12.22 8.89
N VAL A 342 2.24 11.25 7.96
CA VAL A 342 2.69 11.47 6.57
C VAL A 342 1.73 12.39 5.83
N ALA A 343 0.42 12.20 5.98
CA ALA A 343 -0.58 13.08 5.36
C ALA A 343 -0.44 14.54 5.84
N GLU A 344 -0.20 14.75 7.15
CA GLU A 344 0.09 16.06 7.73
C GLU A 344 1.35 16.68 7.12
N THR A 345 2.45 15.92 7.03
CA THR A 345 3.72 16.36 6.42
C THR A 345 3.51 16.80 4.97
N LEU A 346 2.68 16.08 4.22
CA LEU A 346 2.37 16.36 2.81
C LEU A 346 1.26 17.41 2.64
N ARG A 347 0.52 17.72 3.70
CA ARG A 347 -0.72 18.52 3.66
C ARG A 347 -1.76 17.92 2.69
N LEU A 348 -1.79 16.60 2.60
CA LEU A 348 -2.79 15.89 1.81
C LEU A 348 -4.09 15.74 2.61
N PRO A 349 -5.25 15.92 1.96
CA PRO A 349 -6.54 15.62 2.57
C PRO A 349 -6.59 14.17 3.07
N ALA A 350 -7.11 13.98 4.29
CA ALA A 350 -7.11 12.71 4.99
C ALA A 350 -8.51 12.10 5.05
N THR A 351 -8.65 10.82 4.72
CA THR A 351 -9.91 10.07 4.77
C THR A 351 -9.82 8.88 5.72
N GLY A 352 -10.98 8.32 6.06
CA GLY A 352 -11.11 7.04 6.75
C GLY A 352 -12.11 6.13 6.04
N GLY A 353 -11.84 4.82 6.08
CA GLY A 353 -12.70 3.77 5.58
C GLY A 353 -12.50 2.48 6.36
N SER A 354 -13.51 1.62 6.39
CA SER A 354 -13.42 0.37 7.15
C SER A 354 -12.60 -0.71 6.46
N ASP A 355 -12.54 -0.67 5.13
CA ASP A 355 -12.02 -1.76 4.31
C ASP A 355 -12.75 -3.08 4.63
N ALA A 356 -14.09 -2.96 4.81
CA ALA A 356 -14.92 -4.04 5.29
C ALA A 356 -15.03 -5.15 4.25
N HIS A 357 -14.73 -6.38 4.69
CA HIS A 357 -14.93 -7.62 3.96
C HIS A 357 -16.01 -8.50 4.62
N GLN A 358 -16.43 -8.09 5.82
CA GLN A 358 -17.53 -8.68 6.59
C GLN A 358 -18.45 -7.57 7.11
N ALA A 359 -19.75 -7.84 7.24
CA ALA A 359 -20.71 -6.85 7.71
C ALA A 359 -20.31 -6.24 9.07
N CYS A 360 -19.79 -7.05 9.99
CA CYS A 360 -19.37 -6.58 11.31
C CYS A 360 -18.22 -5.58 11.30
N GLU A 361 -17.51 -5.40 10.20
CA GLU A 361 -16.38 -4.48 10.05
C GLU A 361 -16.80 -3.09 9.55
N VAL A 362 -17.98 -2.99 8.89
CA VAL A 362 -18.53 -1.73 8.35
C VAL A 362 -18.51 -0.62 9.40
N GLY A 363 -18.02 0.55 9.02
CA GLY A 363 -18.01 1.73 9.87
C GLY A 363 -17.00 1.70 11.02
N LYS A 364 -16.04 0.76 11.06
CA LYS A 364 -14.96 0.81 12.04
C LYS A 364 -14.25 2.16 11.96
N TYR A 365 -13.92 2.57 10.75
CA TYR A 365 -13.52 3.93 10.40
C TYR A 365 -14.39 4.44 9.24
N ALA A 366 -14.55 5.74 9.16
CA ALA A 366 -15.34 6.40 8.14
C ALA A 366 -14.82 7.83 7.92
N THR A 367 -15.40 8.54 6.96
CA THR A 367 -15.14 9.96 6.70
C THR A 367 -16.38 10.77 7.01
N ARG A 368 -16.24 11.81 7.82
CA ARG A 368 -17.30 12.77 8.16
C ARG A 368 -17.18 13.99 7.26
N PHE A 369 -18.18 14.22 6.45
CA PHE A 369 -18.34 15.41 5.63
C PHE A 369 -19.16 16.47 6.38
N PHE A 370 -18.82 17.75 6.16
CA PHE A 370 -19.57 18.87 6.75
C PHE A 370 -20.76 19.30 5.90
N ALA A 371 -20.94 18.67 4.72
CA ALA A 371 -22.10 18.80 3.86
C ALA A 371 -22.73 17.42 3.60
N GLU A 372 -24.01 17.38 3.26
CA GLU A 372 -24.68 16.16 2.84
C GLU A 372 -24.16 15.72 1.45
N VAL A 373 -24.04 14.39 1.26
CA VAL A 373 -23.49 13.77 0.06
C VAL A 373 -24.38 12.59 -0.35
N HIS A 374 -25.20 12.76 -1.36
CA HIS A 374 -26.16 11.76 -1.81
C HIS A 374 -25.85 11.16 -3.18
N THR A 375 -24.96 11.79 -3.95
CA THR A 375 -24.59 11.37 -5.30
C THR A 375 -23.09 11.29 -5.48
N GLU A 376 -22.63 10.53 -6.46
CA GLU A 376 -21.19 10.41 -6.80
C GLU A 376 -20.58 11.76 -7.19
N ALA A 377 -21.34 12.61 -7.89
CA ALA A 377 -20.87 13.94 -8.27
C ALA A 377 -20.71 14.86 -7.05
N GLU A 378 -21.58 14.74 -6.05
CA GLU A 378 -21.44 15.44 -4.77
C GLU A 378 -20.26 14.90 -3.98
N LEU A 379 -20.05 13.57 -3.95
CA LEU A 379 -18.88 12.96 -3.30
C LEU A 379 -17.58 13.50 -3.88
N VAL A 380 -17.43 13.51 -5.20
CA VAL A 380 -16.22 14.04 -5.85
C VAL A 380 -16.02 15.53 -5.53
N ARG A 381 -17.10 16.33 -5.52
CA ARG A 381 -17.01 17.76 -5.14
C ARG A 381 -16.60 17.93 -3.66
N ALA A 382 -17.21 17.16 -2.77
CA ALA A 382 -16.90 17.21 -1.34
C ALA A 382 -15.46 16.74 -1.06
N LEU A 383 -14.98 15.70 -1.74
CA LEU A 383 -13.58 15.26 -1.64
C LEU A 383 -12.61 16.34 -2.15
N LYS A 384 -12.93 17.04 -3.25
CA LYS A 384 -12.10 18.12 -3.78
C LYS A 384 -12.11 19.38 -2.91
N SER A 385 -13.15 19.61 -2.12
CA SER A 385 -13.19 20.77 -1.20
C SER A 385 -12.24 20.62 -0.02
N GLY A 386 -11.92 19.38 0.40
CA GLY A 386 -11.15 19.09 1.59
C GLY A 386 -11.91 19.31 2.91
N GLU A 387 -13.22 19.64 2.85
CA GLU A 387 -14.06 19.90 4.02
C GLU A 387 -14.64 18.62 4.62
N TYR A 388 -13.77 17.78 5.14
CA TYR A 388 -14.10 16.52 5.81
C TYR A 388 -12.98 16.08 6.74
N VAL A 389 -13.27 15.12 7.61
CA VAL A 389 -12.28 14.54 8.53
C VAL A 389 -12.48 13.02 8.66
N PRO A 390 -11.40 12.24 8.81
CA PRO A 390 -11.49 10.83 9.16
C PRO A 390 -11.99 10.66 10.60
N VAL A 391 -12.83 9.64 10.84
CA VAL A 391 -13.40 9.36 12.16
C VAL A 391 -13.40 7.88 12.49
N ALA A 392 -13.18 7.53 13.76
CA ALA A 392 -13.46 6.21 14.31
C ALA A 392 -14.96 6.17 14.66
N PHE A 393 -15.78 5.60 13.77
CA PHE A 393 -17.23 5.71 13.88
C PHE A 393 -17.86 4.62 14.75
N ARG A 394 -17.40 3.37 14.59
CA ARG A 394 -17.91 2.25 15.38
C ARG A 394 -17.23 2.27 16.74
N SER A 395 -17.96 2.67 17.80
CA SER A 395 -17.44 2.56 19.16
C SER A 395 -17.25 1.09 19.54
N GLU A 396 -16.13 0.74 20.15
CA GLU A 396 -15.81 -0.61 20.66
C GLU A 396 -16.75 -1.11 21.77
N THR A 397 -17.84 -0.41 22.07
CA THR A 397 -18.73 -0.61 23.21
C THR A 397 -19.94 -1.50 22.93
N VAL A 398 -19.92 -2.40 21.97
CA VAL A 398 -21.00 -3.43 21.84
C VAL A 398 -20.49 -4.83 22.20
N GLY A 399 -19.47 -4.93 23.00
CA GLY A 399 -18.85 -6.19 23.43
C GLY A 399 -18.95 -6.54 24.91
N ASN A 400 -19.75 -5.84 25.73
CA ASN A 400 -19.81 -6.15 27.15
C ASN A 400 -21.21 -6.00 27.77
N THR A 401 -22.20 -6.66 27.17
CA THR A 401 -23.45 -6.96 27.89
C THR A 401 -23.70 -8.44 27.81
N ALA A 402 -23.76 -9.04 29.00
CA ALA A 402 -24.31 -10.35 29.34
C ALA A 402 -23.32 -11.54 29.21
N LYS A 403 -22.67 -11.83 30.33
CA LYS A 403 -22.71 -13.19 30.84
C LYS A 403 -23.71 -13.22 32.02
N PRO A 404 -24.59 -14.21 32.06
CA PRO A 404 -25.41 -14.48 33.21
C PRO A 404 -24.59 -15.02 34.38
#